data_e8519647389a90d37c0194fbf1348603
#
_entry.id   e8519647389a90d37c0194fbf1348603
#
_cell.length_a   1.000
_cell.length_b   1.000
_cell.length_c   1.000
_cell.angle_alpha   90.00
_cell.angle_beta   90.00
_cell.angle_gamma   90.00
#
_symmetry.space_group_name_H-M   'P 1'
#
loop_
_entity.id
_entity.type
_entity.pdbx_description
1 polymer ?
#
loop_
_entity_poly.entity_id
_entity_poly.type
_entity_poly.pdbx_seq_one_letter_code
_entity_poly.pdbx_strand_id
1 'polypeptide(L)'
;MQYIILDLEWNQPLSYSSPAYKSVGNKLLFEMIQIGAVKVDDQYRIVDSFSQLIRPVHYAKLHPRIMRITHIRQEDLDAAPDFNDAVAAFAAWCGEDYVLLTWGCDDISVLYLNMTFFQCETKLSGIYDLQRLFGDAMGNSATRTGLKAAMEHYQIEPDESLPFHDARNDAYYTALVFSKLPDPNKALDYPLAPRKLKHLDRSKRENQAILRVRSLKDALQSAAAM
;
A
#
# COMPACT_ATOMS: atom_id res chain seq x y z
N MET A 1 21.41 -0.81 -13.61
CA MET A 1 20.34 -0.29 -12.74
C MET A 1 19.30 -1.37 -12.55
N GLN A 2 18.81 -1.59 -11.34
CA GLN A 2 17.76 -2.57 -11.03
C GLN A 2 16.46 -1.84 -10.67
N TYR A 3 15.34 -2.45 -10.99
CA TYR A 3 14.03 -1.98 -10.56
C TYR A 3 13.57 -2.82 -9.38
N ILE A 4 13.25 -2.19 -8.26
CA ILE A 4 12.68 -2.82 -7.08
C ILE A 4 11.22 -2.45 -7.02
N ILE A 5 10.33 -3.40 -7.24
CA ILE A 5 8.90 -3.20 -7.16
C ILE A 5 8.47 -3.52 -5.74
N LEU A 6 7.91 -2.54 -5.06
CA LEU A 6 7.61 -2.54 -3.63
C LEU A 6 6.09 -2.47 -3.41
N ASP A 7 5.62 -3.26 -2.48
CA ASP A 7 4.30 -3.19 -1.89
C ASP A 7 4.40 -3.34 -0.36
N LEU A 8 3.43 -2.83 0.38
CA LEU A 8 3.43 -2.80 1.83
C LEU A 8 2.09 -3.26 2.40
N GLU A 9 2.13 -3.95 3.54
CA GLU A 9 0.96 -4.12 4.37
C GLU A 9 1.10 -3.34 5.68
N TRP A 10 -0.03 -2.82 6.19
CA TRP A 10 -0.03 -2.03 7.42
C TRP A 10 -1.22 -2.29 8.33
N ASN A 11 -0.95 -2.21 9.62
CA ASN A 11 -1.96 -2.26 10.65
C ASN A 11 -2.55 -0.87 10.91
N GLN A 12 -3.70 -0.83 11.51
CA GLN A 12 -4.42 0.38 11.92
C GLN A 12 -4.90 0.24 13.37
N PRO A 13 -5.21 1.36 14.06
CA PRO A 13 -5.76 1.29 15.40
C PRO A 13 -7.10 0.54 15.42
N LEU A 14 -7.34 -0.27 16.45
CA LEU A 14 -8.63 -0.95 16.66
C LEU A 14 -9.80 0.05 16.75
N SER A 15 -9.51 1.24 17.25
CA SER A 15 -10.43 2.37 17.28
C SER A 15 -9.65 3.69 17.26
N TYR A 16 -10.13 4.64 16.49
CA TYR A 16 -9.58 6.00 16.46
C TYR A 16 -9.91 6.82 17.73
N SER A 17 -10.71 6.28 18.63
CA SER A 17 -10.89 6.81 19.97
C SER A 17 -10.00 6.14 21.02
N SER A 18 -9.21 5.11 20.63
CA SER A 18 -8.33 4.37 21.53
C SER A 18 -7.22 5.25 22.13
N PRO A 19 -6.73 4.93 23.34
CA PRO A 19 -5.56 5.62 23.91
C PRO A 19 -4.33 5.51 23.00
N ALA A 20 -4.11 4.36 22.37
CA ALA A 20 -3.00 4.14 21.44
C ALA A 20 -3.02 5.14 20.28
N TYR A 21 -4.18 5.33 19.62
CA TYR A 21 -4.29 6.33 18.56
C TYR A 21 -4.17 7.77 19.10
N LYS A 22 -4.82 8.08 20.22
CA LYS A 22 -4.78 9.43 20.80
C LYS A 22 -3.38 9.87 21.19
N SER A 23 -2.50 8.95 21.56
CA SER A 23 -1.11 9.26 21.94
C SER A 23 -0.24 9.68 20.76
N VAL A 24 -0.51 9.16 19.56
CA VAL A 24 0.29 9.41 18.34
C VAL A 24 -0.46 10.22 17.27
N GLY A 25 -1.77 10.08 17.21
CA GLY A 25 -2.64 10.77 16.25
C GLY A 25 -2.20 10.57 14.81
N ASN A 26 -2.19 11.65 14.03
CA ASN A 26 -1.77 11.60 12.63
C ASN A 26 -0.25 11.44 12.43
N LYS A 27 0.55 11.36 13.51
CA LYS A 27 1.99 11.08 13.40
C LYS A 27 2.26 9.63 13.03
N LEU A 28 1.35 8.71 13.39
CA LEU A 28 1.37 7.31 12.98
C LEU A 28 -0.06 6.84 12.70
N LEU A 29 -0.58 7.16 11.53
CA LEU A 29 -1.95 6.78 11.15
C LEU A 29 -2.06 5.28 10.85
N PHE A 30 -1.04 4.73 10.24
CA PHE A 30 -0.88 3.31 9.89
C PHE A 30 0.51 2.86 10.30
N GLU A 31 0.62 1.68 10.89
CA GLU A 31 1.89 1.09 11.30
C GLU A 31 2.20 -0.10 10.38
N MET A 32 3.35 -0.06 9.73
CA MET A 32 3.75 -1.09 8.78
C MET A 32 3.93 -2.44 9.48
N ILE A 33 3.48 -3.51 8.82
CA ILE A 33 3.58 -4.87 9.31
C ILE A 33 4.22 -5.83 8.30
N GLN A 34 4.37 -5.44 7.03
CA GLN A 34 5.09 -6.23 6.03
C GLN A 34 5.70 -5.32 4.97
N ILE A 35 6.91 -5.66 4.54
CA ILE A 35 7.54 -5.18 3.32
C ILE A 35 7.60 -6.37 2.36
N GLY A 36 7.01 -6.21 1.18
CA GLY A 36 7.13 -7.15 0.09
C GLY A 36 7.74 -6.48 -1.13
N ALA A 37 8.70 -7.14 -1.78
CA ALA A 37 9.30 -6.58 -2.97
C ALA A 37 9.80 -7.67 -3.92
N VAL A 38 9.91 -7.30 -5.20
CA VAL A 38 10.59 -8.10 -6.20
C VAL A 38 11.63 -7.26 -6.93
N LYS A 39 12.74 -7.90 -7.29
CA LYS A 39 13.83 -7.32 -8.03
C LYS A 39 13.69 -7.69 -9.49
N VAL A 40 13.74 -6.68 -10.35
CA VAL A 40 13.60 -6.81 -11.80
C VAL A 40 14.88 -6.28 -12.47
N ASP A 41 15.44 -7.04 -13.39
CA ASP A 41 16.64 -6.67 -14.13
C ASP A 41 16.35 -5.66 -15.27
N ASP A 42 17.38 -5.25 -15.99
CA ASP A 42 17.30 -4.34 -17.14
C ASP A 42 16.62 -4.95 -18.38
N GLN A 43 16.32 -6.26 -18.35
CA GLN A 43 15.52 -6.96 -19.36
C GLN A 43 14.07 -7.19 -18.88
N TYR A 44 13.67 -6.53 -17.79
CA TYR A 44 12.36 -6.62 -17.16
C TYR A 44 11.97 -8.01 -16.67
N ARG A 45 12.96 -8.84 -16.30
CA ARG A 45 12.74 -10.17 -15.72
C ARG A 45 12.84 -10.11 -14.21
N ILE A 46 11.95 -10.80 -13.52
CA ILE A 46 12.03 -10.98 -12.07
C ILE A 46 13.21 -11.90 -11.77
N VAL A 47 14.16 -11.41 -10.94
CA VAL A 47 15.40 -12.13 -10.62
C VAL A 47 15.52 -12.46 -9.14
N ASP A 48 14.78 -11.77 -8.26
CA ASP A 48 14.81 -12.02 -6.82
C ASP A 48 13.54 -11.49 -6.15
N SER A 49 13.27 -11.90 -4.92
CA SER A 49 12.13 -11.42 -4.12
C SER A 49 12.50 -11.26 -2.65
N PHE A 50 11.83 -10.34 -1.99
CA PHE A 50 11.98 -10.03 -0.58
C PHE A 50 10.63 -10.04 0.12
N SER A 51 10.57 -10.60 1.32
CA SER A 51 9.41 -10.50 2.20
C SER A 51 9.87 -10.45 3.65
N GLN A 52 9.46 -9.41 4.37
CA GLN A 52 9.79 -9.24 5.77
C GLN A 52 8.58 -8.75 6.54
N LEU A 53 8.12 -9.53 7.51
CA LEU A 53 7.17 -9.07 8.51
C LEU A 53 7.84 -8.09 9.47
N ILE A 54 7.03 -7.16 10.04
CA ILE A 54 7.48 -6.14 10.97
C ILE A 54 6.59 -6.20 12.20
N ARG A 55 7.20 -6.24 13.38
CA ARG A 55 6.49 -6.22 14.65
C ARG A 55 5.95 -4.82 14.94
N PRO A 56 4.61 -4.63 14.96
CA PRO A 56 4.03 -3.36 15.34
C PRO A 56 4.17 -3.12 16.85
N VAL A 57 4.54 -1.90 17.24
CA VAL A 57 4.75 -1.55 18.66
C VAL A 57 3.66 -0.63 19.22
N HIS A 58 3.08 0.23 18.39
CA HIS A 58 2.00 1.14 18.80
C HIS A 58 0.62 0.53 18.64
N TYR A 59 0.36 -0.06 17.49
CA TYR A 59 -0.84 -0.84 17.23
C TYR A 59 -0.51 -2.33 17.34
N ALA A 60 0.07 -2.73 18.49
CA ALA A 60 0.61 -4.07 18.72
C ALA A 60 -0.42 -5.18 18.43
N LYS A 61 -1.70 -4.93 18.73
CA LYS A 61 -2.78 -5.87 18.38
C LYS A 61 -3.21 -5.69 16.94
N LEU A 62 -3.11 -6.77 16.16
CA LEU A 62 -3.51 -6.78 14.76
C LEU A 62 -5.02 -6.53 14.62
N HIS A 63 -5.38 -5.57 13.76
CA HIS A 63 -6.77 -5.22 13.51
C HIS A 63 -7.48 -6.38 12.79
N PRO A 64 -8.69 -6.83 13.24
CA PRO A 64 -9.36 -8.01 12.68
C PRO A 64 -9.62 -7.95 11.16
N ARG A 65 -9.83 -6.75 10.61
CA ARG A 65 -9.94 -6.56 9.16
C ARG A 65 -8.61 -6.84 8.47
N ILE A 66 -7.51 -6.35 9.01
CA ILE A 66 -6.17 -6.53 8.43
C ILE A 66 -5.82 -8.01 8.46
N MET A 67 -5.94 -8.67 9.61
CA MET A 67 -5.74 -10.12 9.73
C MET A 67 -6.54 -10.92 8.68
N ARG A 68 -7.79 -10.52 8.43
CA ARG A 68 -8.66 -11.23 7.46
C ARG A 68 -8.24 -11.05 6.01
N ILE A 69 -7.71 -9.88 5.63
CA ILE A 69 -7.35 -9.60 4.23
C ILE A 69 -5.92 -10.02 3.91
N THR A 70 -4.99 -9.90 4.86
CA THR A 70 -3.57 -10.22 4.68
C THR A 70 -3.25 -11.67 5.03
N HIS A 71 -4.12 -12.34 5.81
CA HIS A 71 -3.89 -13.64 6.42
C HIS A 71 -2.67 -13.71 7.35
N ILE A 72 -2.04 -12.58 7.67
CA ILE A 72 -0.96 -12.48 8.65
C ILE A 72 -1.53 -12.80 10.04
N ARG A 73 -0.83 -13.62 10.82
CA ARG A 73 -1.24 -13.98 12.17
C ARG A 73 -0.49 -13.13 13.20
N GLN A 74 -1.13 -12.93 14.37
CA GLN A 74 -0.53 -12.15 15.45
C GLN A 74 0.82 -12.72 15.89
N GLU A 75 0.90 -14.06 16.02
CA GLU A 75 2.13 -14.76 16.46
C GLU A 75 3.31 -14.54 15.49
N ASP A 76 3.03 -14.41 14.20
CA ASP A 76 4.07 -14.17 13.20
C ASP A 76 4.64 -12.76 13.34
N LEU A 77 3.78 -11.78 13.68
CA LEU A 77 4.21 -10.40 13.95
C LEU A 77 4.96 -10.27 15.26
N ASP A 78 4.54 -10.99 16.31
CA ASP A 78 5.19 -10.95 17.62
C ASP A 78 6.64 -11.45 17.55
N ALA A 79 6.92 -12.39 16.62
CA ALA A 79 8.26 -12.94 16.36
C ALA A 79 9.09 -12.12 15.35
N ALA A 80 8.49 -11.12 14.68
CA ALA A 80 9.14 -10.35 13.65
C ALA A 80 10.11 -9.29 14.22
N PRO A 81 11.10 -8.82 13.44
CA PRO A 81 11.98 -7.72 13.82
C PRO A 81 11.21 -6.41 13.96
N ASP A 82 11.84 -5.42 14.56
CA ASP A 82 11.30 -4.07 14.61
C ASP A 82 11.39 -3.36 13.25
N PHE A 83 10.77 -2.17 13.16
CA PHE A 83 10.68 -1.41 11.94
C PHE A 83 12.06 -1.03 11.37
N ASN A 84 12.99 -0.55 12.21
CA ASN A 84 14.28 -0.07 11.74
C ASN A 84 15.15 -1.22 11.20
N ASP A 85 15.14 -2.35 11.88
CA ASP A 85 15.85 -3.56 11.44
C ASP A 85 15.28 -4.09 10.12
N ALA A 86 13.96 -4.13 9.98
CA ALA A 86 13.31 -4.59 8.76
C ALA A 86 13.62 -3.68 7.55
N VAL A 87 13.59 -2.34 7.75
CA VAL A 87 13.93 -1.39 6.69
C VAL A 87 15.41 -1.45 6.35
N ALA A 88 16.30 -1.64 7.33
CA ALA A 88 17.73 -1.84 7.10
C ALA A 88 18.01 -3.12 6.29
N ALA A 89 17.35 -4.23 6.63
CA ALA A 89 17.45 -5.48 5.88
C ALA A 89 16.94 -5.32 4.44
N PHE A 90 15.82 -4.63 4.25
CA PHE A 90 15.30 -4.31 2.93
C PHE A 90 16.28 -3.47 2.10
N ALA A 91 16.84 -2.40 2.67
CA ALA A 91 17.82 -1.56 1.98
C ALA A 91 19.09 -2.34 1.60
N ALA A 92 19.57 -3.21 2.50
CA ALA A 92 20.71 -4.10 2.20
C ALA A 92 20.41 -5.07 1.05
N TRP A 93 19.19 -5.62 1.00
CA TRP A 93 18.76 -6.49 -0.09
C TRP A 93 18.62 -5.71 -1.41
N CYS A 94 18.16 -4.46 -1.41
CA CYS A 94 18.09 -3.63 -2.62
C CYS A 94 19.45 -3.46 -3.30
N GLY A 95 20.53 -3.28 -2.52
CA GLY A 95 21.87 -3.01 -3.05
C GLY A 95 22.11 -1.51 -3.28
N GLU A 96 22.97 -1.15 -4.23
CA GLU A 96 23.42 0.23 -4.42
C GLU A 96 22.77 0.92 -5.63
N ASP A 97 22.62 0.22 -6.77
CA ASP A 97 22.17 0.79 -8.05
C ASP A 97 20.75 0.33 -8.38
N TYR A 98 19.76 0.97 -7.75
CA TYR A 98 18.35 0.64 -7.92
C TYR A 98 17.42 1.85 -7.88
N VAL A 99 16.20 1.66 -8.35
CA VAL A 99 15.07 2.57 -8.16
C VAL A 99 13.88 1.80 -7.59
N LEU A 100 13.05 2.46 -6.78
CA LEU A 100 11.85 1.88 -6.22
C LEU A 100 10.63 2.22 -7.08
N LEU A 101 9.79 1.25 -7.34
CA LEU A 101 8.55 1.39 -8.07
C LEU A 101 7.38 0.89 -7.20
N THR A 102 6.27 1.63 -7.15
CA THR A 102 5.07 1.25 -6.41
C THR A 102 3.81 1.39 -7.26
N TRP A 103 2.75 0.67 -6.92
CA TRP A 103 1.45 0.83 -7.56
C TRP A 103 0.66 1.98 -6.91
N GLY A 104 1.05 3.21 -7.24
CA GLY A 104 0.48 4.42 -6.67
C GLY A 104 1.29 4.97 -5.48
N CYS A 105 0.69 5.89 -4.71
CA CYS A 105 1.43 6.67 -3.72
C CYS A 105 1.11 6.32 -2.26
N ASP A 106 0.23 5.34 -2.00
CA ASP A 106 -0.19 5.07 -0.62
C ASP A 106 0.92 4.37 0.16
N ASP A 107 1.60 3.38 -0.44
CA ASP A 107 2.74 2.68 0.14
C ASP A 107 3.85 3.65 0.55
N ILE A 108 4.27 4.52 -0.36
CA ILE A 108 5.34 5.47 -0.06
C ILE A 108 4.93 6.46 1.04
N SER A 109 3.66 6.83 1.09
CA SER A 109 3.16 7.73 2.12
C SER A 109 3.16 7.07 3.50
N VAL A 110 2.81 5.77 3.58
CA VAL A 110 2.89 4.98 4.80
C VAL A 110 4.34 4.75 5.21
N LEU A 111 5.22 4.38 4.25
CA LEU A 111 6.64 4.16 4.51
C LEU A 111 7.29 5.40 5.13
N TYR A 112 7.17 6.57 4.50
CA TYR A 112 7.77 7.81 5.02
C TYR A 112 7.17 8.25 6.36
N LEU A 113 5.87 8.02 6.57
CA LEU A 113 5.24 8.29 7.86
C LEU A 113 5.87 7.45 8.97
N ASN A 114 6.07 6.14 8.71
CA ASN A 114 6.71 5.22 9.66
C ASN A 114 8.20 5.55 9.83
N MET A 115 8.96 5.80 8.76
CA MET A 115 10.37 6.22 8.85
C MET A 115 10.53 7.48 9.72
N THR A 116 9.67 8.48 9.50
CA THR A 116 9.68 9.72 10.30
C THR A 116 9.35 9.44 11.77
N PHE A 117 8.33 8.62 12.01
CA PHE A 117 7.87 8.31 13.36
C PHE A 117 8.90 7.52 14.18
N PHE A 118 9.51 6.49 13.56
CA PHE A 118 10.52 5.65 14.19
C PHE A 118 11.95 6.19 14.06
N GLN A 119 12.10 7.43 13.54
CA GLN A 119 13.41 8.09 13.36
C GLN A 119 14.39 7.19 12.57
N CYS A 120 13.88 6.52 11.53
CA CYS A 120 14.67 5.64 10.69
C CYS A 120 15.60 6.45 9.78
N GLU A 121 16.91 6.26 9.93
CA GLU A 121 17.94 6.97 9.16
C GLU A 121 18.33 6.26 7.85
N THR A 122 17.77 5.09 7.58
CA THR A 122 18.04 4.32 6.36
C THR A 122 17.63 5.14 5.14
N LYS A 123 18.54 5.30 4.20
CA LYS A 123 18.29 6.01 2.94
C LYS A 123 17.80 5.02 1.89
N LEU A 124 16.71 5.38 1.24
CA LEU A 124 16.17 4.65 0.10
C LEU A 124 16.35 5.47 -1.18
N SER A 125 16.43 4.79 -2.32
CA SER A 125 16.53 5.42 -3.63
C SER A 125 15.26 6.19 -4.02
N GLY A 126 15.27 6.87 -5.15
CA GLY A 126 14.09 7.52 -5.73
C GLY A 126 12.95 6.54 -5.98
N ILE A 127 11.73 7.00 -5.76
CA ILE A 127 10.52 6.18 -5.88
C ILE A 127 9.61 6.74 -6.97
N TYR A 128 9.01 5.85 -7.76
CA TYR A 128 8.27 6.18 -8.97
C TYR A 128 6.91 5.46 -9.03
N ASP A 129 5.95 6.06 -9.73
CA ASP A 129 4.53 5.67 -9.76
C ASP A 129 4.19 4.84 -11.01
N LEU A 130 4.13 3.52 -10.87
CA LEU A 130 3.72 2.63 -11.95
C LEU A 130 2.23 2.76 -12.31
N GLN A 131 1.38 3.10 -11.36
CA GLN A 131 -0.05 3.27 -11.61
C GLN A 131 -0.31 4.45 -12.57
N ARG A 132 0.48 5.53 -12.44
CA ARG A 132 0.40 6.67 -13.37
C ARG A 132 0.96 6.30 -14.74
N LEU A 133 2.11 5.65 -14.79
CA LEU A 133 2.67 5.18 -16.07
C LEU A 133 1.68 4.28 -16.81
N PHE A 134 1.06 3.33 -16.10
CA PHE A 134 0.01 2.48 -16.68
C PHE A 134 -1.17 3.31 -17.20
N GLY A 135 -1.68 4.25 -16.41
CA GLY A 135 -2.79 5.13 -16.80
C GLY A 135 -2.49 5.91 -18.07
N ASP A 136 -1.29 6.48 -18.19
CA ASP A 136 -0.86 7.23 -19.38
C ASP A 136 -0.68 6.30 -20.59
N ALA A 137 -0.13 5.11 -20.42
CA ALA A 137 -0.01 4.11 -21.47
C ALA A 137 -1.37 3.66 -22.02
N MET A 138 -2.41 3.68 -21.17
CA MET A 138 -3.79 3.37 -21.56
C MET A 138 -4.58 4.59 -22.05
N GLY A 139 -3.96 5.76 -22.20
CA GLY A 139 -4.64 6.99 -22.59
C GLY A 139 -5.63 7.53 -21.54
N ASN A 140 -5.48 7.13 -20.28
CA ASN A 140 -6.40 7.47 -19.18
C ASN A 140 -5.65 7.94 -17.93
N SER A 141 -4.82 8.96 -18.08
CA SER A 141 -4.00 9.54 -17.00
C SER A 141 -4.80 10.13 -15.83
N ALA A 142 -6.07 10.40 -16.01
CA ALA A 142 -6.93 10.96 -14.96
C ALA A 142 -7.49 9.90 -13.99
N THR A 143 -7.49 8.63 -14.38
CA THR A 143 -8.10 7.54 -13.59
C THR A 143 -7.03 6.66 -12.96
N ARG A 144 -7.13 6.45 -11.64
CA ARG A 144 -6.29 5.49 -10.94
C ARG A 144 -6.85 4.09 -11.12
N THR A 145 -6.22 3.31 -11.98
CA THR A 145 -6.59 1.92 -12.22
C THR A 145 -6.01 1.04 -11.11
N GLY A 146 -6.85 0.20 -10.49
CA GLY A 146 -6.37 -0.78 -9.49
C GLY A 146 -5.52 -1.87 -10.13
N LEU A 147 -4.63 -2.51 -9.35
CA LEU A 147 -3.72 -3.56 -9.84
C LEU A 147 -4.47 -4.71 -10.54
N LYS A 148 -5.56 -5.20 -9.97
CA LYS A 148 -6.36 -6.27 -10.57
C LYS A 148 -6.87 -5.91 -11.97
N ALA A 149 -7.39 -4.70 -12.16
CA ALA A 149 -7.86 -4.25 -13.46
C ALA A 149 -6.70 -4.08 -14.48
N ALA A 150 -5.51 -3.71 -14.00
CA ALA A 150 -4.32 -3.68 -14.85
C ALA A 150 -3.85 -5.08 -15.25
N MET A 151 -3.93 -6.06 -14.35
CA MET A 151 -3.67 -7.47 -14.65
C MET A 151 -4.66 -7.99 -15.68
N GLU A 152 -5.96 -7.75 -15.49
CA GLU A 152 -7.03 -8.13 -16.44
C GLU A 152 -6.75 -7.55 -17.84
N HIS A 153 -6.35 -6.29 -17.92
CA HIS A 153 -6.00 -5.64 -19.18
C HIS A 153 -4.90 -6.39 -19.95
N TYR A 154 -3.88 -6.87 -19.23
CA TYR A 154 -2.77 -7.62 -19.82
C TYR A 154 -2.98 -9.14 -19.83
N GLN A 155 -4.17 -9.62 -19.48
CA GLN A 155 -4.52 -11.06 -19.42
C GLN A 155 -3.56 -11.83 -18.50
N ILE A 156 -3.20 -11.21 -17.36
CA ILE A 156 -2.41 -11.84 -16.31
C ILE A 156 -3.37 -12.50 -15.32
N GLU A 157 -3.41 -13.84 -15.36
CA GLU A 157 -4.26 -14.61 -14.45
C GLU A 157 -3.62 -14.67 -13.05
N PRO A 158 -4.40 -14.46 -11.98
CA PRO A 158 -3.92 -14.67 -10.62
C PRO A 158 -3.59 -16.14 -10.38
N ASP A 159 -2.51 -16.42 -9.68
CA ASP A 159 -2.15 -17.73 -9.18
C ASP A 159 -2.81 -17.96 -7.81
N GLU A 160 -3.58 -19.05 -7.67
CA GLU A 160 -4.26 -19.38 -6.40
C GLU A 160 -3.29 -19.59 -5.23
N SER A 161 -2.03 -19.96 -5.52
CA SER A 161 -0.97 -20.11 -4.51
C SER A 161 -0.36 -18.77 -4.05
N LEU A 162 -0.65 -17.68 -4.76
CA LEU A 162 -0.16 -16.33 -4.50
C LEU A 162 -1.33 -15.36 -4.22
N PRO A 163 -1.98 -15.47 -3.07
CA PRO A 163 -3.14 -14.63 -2.76
C PRO A 163 -2.75 -13.14 -2.71
N PHE A 164 -3.69 -12.29 -3.10
CA PHE A 164 -3.59 -10.84 -2.92
C PHE A 164 -3.56 -10.45 -1.43
N HIS A 165 -3.07 -9.25 -1.16
CA HIS A 165 -2.87 -8.72 0.20
C HIS A 165 -1.78 -9.46 0.99
N ASP A 166 -0.85 -10.09 0.29
CA ASP A 166 0.51 -10.36 0.74
C ASP A 166 1.43 -9.42 -0.04
N ALA A 167 2.17 -8.56 0.64
CA ALA A 167 2.95 -7.50 -0.02
C ALA A 167 3.93 -8.04 -1.07
N ARG A 168 4.55 -9.22 -0.86
CA ARG A 168 5.44 -9.83 -1.86
C ARG A 168 4.66 -10.28 -3.11
N ASN A 169 3.46 -10.84 -2.93
CA ASN A 169 2.65 -11.30 -4.05
C ASN A 169 2.09 -10.11 -4.84
N ASP A 170 1.66 -9.05 -4.17
CA ASP A 170 1.18 -7.84 -4.83
C ASP A 170 2.32 -7.12 -5.58
N ALA A 171 3.54 -7.09 -5.01
CA ALA A 171 4.74 -6.66 -5.72
C ALA A 171 5.06 -7.54 -6.95
N TYR A 172 4.89 -8.86 -6.83
CA TYR A 172 5.08 -9.80 -7.95
C TYR A 172 4.08 -9.53 -9.08
N TYR A 173 2.78 -9.39 -8.79
CA TYR A 173 1.78 -9.05 -9.81
C TYR A 173 2.04 -7.67 -10.43
N THR A 174 2.47 -6.72 -9.64
CA THR A 174 2.89 -5.39 -10.14
C THR A 174 4.07 -5.52 -11.09
N ALA A 175 5.04 -6.41 -10.81
CA ALA A 175 6.18 -6.67 -11.69
C ALA A 175 5.75 -7.31 -13.02
N LEU A 176 4.77 -8.22 -13.00
CA LEU A 176 4.21 -8.78 -14.22
C LEU A 176 3.52 -7.72 -15.08
N VAL A 177 2.77 -6.80 -14.48
CA VAL A 177 2.19 -5.64 -15.18
C VAL A 177 3.30 -4.74 -15.73
N PHE A 178 4.32 -4.43 -14.93
CA PHE A 178 5.46 -3.61 -15.34
C PHE A 178 6.16 -4.17 -16.58
N SER A 179 6.40 -5.48 -16.64
CA SER A 179 7.05 -6.14 -17.78
C SER A 179 6.23 -6.11 -19.08
N LYS A 180 4.92 -5.84 -18.98
CA LYS A 180 4.00 -5.74 -20.13
C LYS A 180 3.79 -4.32 -20.63
N LEU A 181 4.30 -3.30 -19.92
CA LEU A 181 4.19 -1.92 -20.35
C LEU A 181 4.91 -1.70 -21.68
N PRO A 182 4.38 -0.85 -22.59
CA PRO A 182 5.01 -0.58 -23.88
C PRO A 182 6.42 -0.01 -23.78
N ASP A 183 6.69 0.80 -22.74
CA ASP A 183 7.98 1.39 -22.44
C ASP A 183 8.18 1.51 -20.93
N PRO A 184 8.67 0.45 -20.25
CA PRO A 184 8.86 0.46 -18.81
C PRO A 184 9.88 1.52 -18.33
N ASN A 185 10.83 1.95 -19.17
CA ASN A 185 11.80 2.98 -18.80
C ASN A 185 11.16 4.32 -18.48
N LYS A 186 9.99 4.60 -19.05
CA LYS A 186 9.21 5.80 -18.71
C LYS A 186 8.73 5.84 -17.25
N ALA A 187 8.88 4.76 -16.48
CA ALA A 187 8.61 4.79 -15.05
C ALA A 187 9.37 5.92 -14.34
N LEU A 188 10.57 6.24 -14.82
CA LEU A 188 11.41 7.30 -14.25
C LEU A 188 10.86 8.73 -14.50
N ASP A 189 9.89 8.89 -15.40
CA ASP A 189 9.21 10.17 -15.65
C ASP A 189 8.12 10.47 -14.61
N TYR A 190 7.83 9.52 -13.69
CA TYR A 190 6.75 9.61 -12.70
C TYR A 190 7.27 9.57 -11.26
N PRO A 191 8.16 10.51 -10.85
CA PRO A 191 8.67 10.51 -9.47
C PRO A 191 7.54 10.70 -8.47
N LEU A 192 7.61 9.95 -7.37
CA LEU A 192 6.66 10.02 -6.26
C LEU A 192 7.24 10.83 -5.10
N ALA A 193 6.37 11.68 -4.55
CA ALA A 193 6.58 12.27 -3.23
C ALA A 193 5.51 11.77 -2.25
N PRO A 194 5.86 11.54 -0.99
CA PRO A 194 4.90 11.10 0.02
C PRO A 194 3.78 12.13 0.20
N ARG A 195 2.54 11.67 0.29
CA ARG A 195 1.37 12.52 0.55
C ARG A 195 1.11 12.59 2.03
N LYS A 196 0.59 13.72 2.49
CA LYS A 196 0.06 13.82 3.85
C LYS A 196 -1.16 12.91 3.98
N LEU A 197 -1.01 11.82 4.69
CA LEU A 197 -2.11 10.91 5.02
C LEU A 197 -3.08 11.64 5.96
N LYS A 198 -4.36 11.52 5.67
CA LYS A 198 -5.43 12.05 6.53
C LYS A 198 -6.33 10.90 6.92
N HIS A 199 -6.68 10.84 8.21
CA HIS A 199 -7.76 9.98 8.65
C HIS A 199 -9.03 10.40 7.91
N LEU A 200 -9.59 9.46 7.15
CA LEU A 200 -10.95 9.60 6.62
C LEU A 200 -11.88 9.35 7.80
N ASP A 201 -12.39 10.43 8.38
CA ASP A 201 -13.37 10.35 9.45
C ASP A 201 -14.64 9.65 8.93
N ARG A 202 -14.65 8.31 9.12
CA ARG A 202 -15.79 7.46 8.72
C ARG A 202 -17.07 7.88 9.44
N SER A 203 -16.95 8.43 10.66
CA SER A 203 -18.12 8.91 11.41
C SER A 203 -18.83 10.03 10.66
N LYS A 204 -18.08 10.90 9.98
CA LYS A 204 -18.67 11.94 9.11
C LYS A 204 -19.32 11.37 7.86
N ARG A 205 -18.73 10.33 7.24
CA ARG A 205 -19.34 9.66 6.08
C ARG A 205 -20.58 8.85 6.47
N GLU A 206 -20.53 8.13 7.57
CA GLU A 206 -21.68 7.38 8.11
C GLU A 206 -22.79 8.33 8.53
N ASN A 207 -22.49 9.42 9.22
CA ASN A 207 -23.48 10.45 9.56
C ASN A 207 -24.05 11.15 8.32
N GLN A 208 -23.25 11.45 7.29
CA GLN A 208 -23.75 11.99 6.03
C GLN A 208 -24.61 10.97 5.27
N ALA A 209 -24.24 9.69 5.28
CA ALA A 209 -25.06 8.62 4.68
C ALA A 209 -26.39 8.45 5.42
N ILE A 210 -26.38 8.45 6.76
CA ILE A 210 -27.59 8.40 7.59
C ILE A 210 -28.48 9.62 7.36
N LEU A 211 -27.92 10.81 7.28
CA LEU A 211 -28.66 12.03 6.98
C LEU A 211 -29.30 12.01 5.59
N ARG A 212 -28.58 11.50 4.58
CA ARG A 212 -29.12 11.30 3.21
C ARG A 212 -30.26 10.28 3.19
N VAL A 213 -30.14 9.17 3.91
CA VAL A 213 -31.20 8.15 4.00
C VAL A 213 -32.44 8.71 4.73
N ARG A 214 -32.26 9.51 5.78
CA ARG A 214 -33.35 10.18 6.47
C ARG A 214 -34.07 11.16 5.56
N SER A 215 -33.34 12.05 4.89
CA SER A 215 -33.95 13.03 3.98
C SER A 215 -34.68 12.39 2.80
N LEU A 216 -34.21 11.23 2.29
CA LEU A 216 -34.91 10.45 1.27
C LEU A 216 -36.19 9.82 1.81
N LYS A 217 -36.18 9.28 3.05
CA LYS A 217 -37.39 8.74 3.69
C LYS A 217 -38.45 9.82 3.94
N ASP A 218 -38.00 10.98 4.42
CA ASP A 218 -38.91 12.12 4.67
C ASP A 218 -39.54 12.64 3.37
N ALA A 219 -38.74 12.68 2.28
CA ALA A 219 -39.23 13.08 0.95
C ALA A 219 -40.25 12.06 0.38
N LEU A 220 -40.01 10.75 0.57
CA LEU A 220 -40.90 9.69 0.11
C LEU A 220 -42.21 9.67 0.93
N GLN A 221 -42.16 9.93 2.24
CA GLN A 221 -43.37 10.04 3.10
C GLN A 221 -44.21 11.26 2.74
N SER A 222 -43.56 12.39 2.42
CA SER A 222 -44.27 13.60 1.98
C SER A 222 -44.94 13.41 0.62
N ALA A 223 -44.29 12.67 -0.31
CA ALA A 223 -44.88 12.37 -1.62
C ALA A 223 -46.02 11.34 -1.56
N ALA A 224 -46.04 10.46 -0.56
CA ALA A 224 -47.14 9.48 -0.35
C ALA A 224 -48.33 10.05 0.38
N ALA A 225 -48.24 11.26 0.96
CA ALA A 225 -49.30 11.96 1.68
C ALA A 225 -50.03 13.01 0.81
N MET A 226 -49.64 13.14 -0.46
CA MET A 226 -50.30 13.94 -1.49
C MET A 226 -51.13 13.07 -2.43
#